data_b0ad3b8345ea1a9bdf3f47e621e97b6a
#
_entry.id   b0ad3b8345ea1a9bdf3f47e621e97b6a
#
_cell.length_a   1.000
_cell.length_b   1.000
_cell.length_c   1.000
_cell.angle_alpha   90.00
_cell.angle_beta   90.00
_cell.angle_gamma   90.00
#
_symmetry.space_group_name_H-M   'P 1'
#
loop_
_entity.id
_entity.type
_entity.pdbx_description
1 polymer ?
#
loop_
_entity_poly.entity_id
_entity_poly.type
_entity_poly.pdbx_seq_one_letter_code
_entity_poly.pdbx_strand_id
1 'polypeptide(L)'
;MENNRSSNLTKIQLNTFDNGTEVREHHVMISLTDAGRTLTYADQLRLVAEEFKATRKELGAKTVFKRYFLSDAANQADELMSYELESPEYAVSIVQQAPANGTKVALWAILMTGVATKALPSGLHEVSHGPYRQLWSASCSNLAKDSERQTKLLLNEYVMRLLNEGCTLEANCVRTWFFVNDIDNHYAGVVKARNDVF
;
A
#
# COMPACT_ATOMS: atom_id res chain seq x y z
N MET A 1 -10.99 -16.48 6.62
CA MET A 1 -12.22 -16.11 7.36
C MET A 1 -12.55 -14.68 7.00
N GLU A 2 -13.77 -14.41 6.58
CA GLU A 2 -14.22 -13.07 6.19
C GLU A 2 -15.05 -12.47 7.35
N ASN A 3 -14.74 -11.23 7.72
CA ASN A 3 -15.47 -10.50 8.77
C ASN A 3 -15.70 -9.06 8.28
N ASN A 4 -16.94 -8.73 7.96
CA ASN A 4 -17.32 -7.41 7.48
C ASN A 4 -18.05 -6.65 8.59
N ARG A 5 -17.65 -5.40 8.83
CA ARG A 5 -18.30 -4.49 9.78
C ARG A 5 -18.70 -3.22 9.07
N SER A 6 -19.82 -2.65 9.48
CA SER A 6 -20.30 -1.38 8.96
C SER A 6 -20.90 -0.55 10.09
N SER A 7 -20.50 0.71 10.15
CA SER A 7 -21.18 1.75 10.94
C SER A 7 -22.04 2.61 10.02
N ASN A 8 -22.63 3.68 10.55
CA ASN A 8 -23.31 4.66 9.71
C ASN A 8 -22.35 5.37 8.71
N LEU A 9 -21.08 5.57 9.10
CA LEU A 9 -20.10 6.37 8.32
C LEU A 9 -18.99 5.53 7.69
N THR A 10 -18.68 4.36 8.25
CA THR A 10 -17.53 3.55 7.82
C THR A 10 -17.92 2.12 7.48
N LYS A 11 -17.19 1.52 6.54
CA LYS A 11 -17.27 0.11 6.16
C LYS A 11 -15.90 -0.52 6.22
N ILE A 12 -15.78 -1.63 6.95
CA ILE A 12 -14.55 -2.41 7.08
C ILE A 12 -14.80 -3.79 6.49
N GLN A 13 -13.94 -4.18 5.53
CA GLN A 13 -13.88 -5.54 5.00
C GLN A 13 -12.57 -6.16 5.45
N LEU A 14 -12.64 -7.27 6.15
CA LEU A 14 -11.49 -7.99 6.70
C LEU A 14 -11.48 -9.42 6.17
N ASN A 15 -10.41 -9.77 5.47
CA ASN A 15 -10.13 -11.13 5.02
C ASN A 15 -8.86 -11.63 5.70
N THR A 16 -8.94 -12.78 6.36
CA THR A 16 -7.81 -13.40 7.06
C THR A 16 -7.42 -14.69 6.38
N PHE A 17 -6.14 -14.78 6.02
CA PHE A 17 -5.49 -16.02 5.67
C PHE A 17 -4.80 -16.60 6.92
N ASP A 18 -5.21 -17.80 7.31
CA ASP A 18 -4.69 -18.54 8.45
C ASP A 18 -4.34 -19.95 7.97
N ASN A 19 -3.06 -20.29 7.99
CA ASN A 19 -2.56 -21.60 7.58
C ASN A 19 -2.31 -22.54 8.78
N GLY A 20 -2.84 -22.19 9.97
CA GLY A 20 -2.68 -22.97 11.20
C GLY A 20 -1.33 -22.75 11.91
N THR A 21 -0.52 -21.79 11.48
CA THR A 21 0.71 -21.37 12.16
C THR A 21 0.46 -20.15 13.06
N GLU A 22 1.50 -19.67 13.73
CA GLU A 22 1.45 -18.41 14.49
C GLU A 22 1.29 -17.19 13.60
N VAL A 23 1.65 -17.32 12.31
CA VAL A 23 1.58 -16.22 11.32
C VAL A 23 0.22 -16.21 10.66
N ARG A 24 -0.48 -15.10 10.77
CA ARG A 24 -1.73 -14.83 10.04
C ARG A 24 -1.57 -13.57 9.21
N GLU A 25 -2.12 -13.59 8.00
CA GLU A 25 -2.18 -12.43 7.13
C GLU A 25 -3.60 -11.90 7.06
N HIS A 26 -3.76 -10.60 7.28
CA HIS A 26 -5.06 -9.91 7.29
C HIS A 26 -5.05 -8.83 6.23
N HIS A 27 -5.98 -8.91 5.28
CA HIS A 27 -6.27 -7.86 4.33
C HIS A 27 -7.45 -7.04 4.83
N VAL A 28 -7.23 -5.76 5.06
CA VAL A 28 -8.21 -4.82 5.59
C VAL A 28 -8.50 -3.75 4.55
N MET A 29 -9.77 -3.61 4.16
CA MET A 29 -10.24 -2.49 3.36
C MET A 29 -11.16 -1.63 4.21
N ILE A 30 -10.80 -0.36 4.38
CA ILE A 30 -11.58 0.64 5.10
C ILE A 30 -12.03 1.70 4.11
N SER A 31 -13.32 1.90 4.02
CA SER A 31 -13.96 2.92 3.19
C SER A 31 -15.06 3.63 3.97
N LEU A 32 -15.46 4.80 3.50
CA LEU A 32 -16.65 5.45 4.03
C LEU A 32 -17.90 4.99 3.29
N THR A 33 -19.03 5.06 3.97
CA THR A 33 -20.36 4.86 3.38
C THR A 33 -20.79 6.12 2.61
N ASP A 34 -21.90 6.05 1.90
CA ASP A 34 -22.47 7.22 1.21
C ASP A 34 -22.82 8.36 2.18
N ALA A 35 -23.17 8.05 3.43
CA ALA A 35 -23.41 9.05 4.48
C ALA A 35 -22.15 9.87 4.82
N GLY A 36 -20.96 9.29 4.64
CA GLY A 36 -19.68 9.98 4.84
C GLY A 36 -19.28 10.94 3.72
N ARG A 37 -19.98 10.93 2.58
CA ARG A 37 -19.62 11.70 1.38
C ARG A 37 -19.58 13.22 1.56
N THR A 38 -20.45 13.73 2.43
CA THR A 38 -20.55 15.19 2.70
C THR A 38 -19.54 15.70 3.72
N LEU A 39 -18.80 14.80 4.38
CA LEU A 39 -17.79 15.19 5.34
C LEU A 39 -16.59 15.86 4.64
N THR A 40 -15.86 16.69 5.39
CA THR A 40 -14.57 17.23 4.94
C THR A 40 -13.56 16.11 4.71
N TYR A 41 -12.48 16.37 3.97
CA TYR A 41 -11.40 15.40 3.81
C TYR A 41 -10.78 15.03 5.16
N ALA A 42 -10.49 16.04 6.00
CA ALA A 42 -9.93 15.83 7.33
C ALA A 42 -10.79 14.89 8.20
N ASP A 43 -12.11 15.06 8.21
CA ASP A 43 -13.01 14.18 8.96
C ASP A 43 -13.03 12.77 8.39
N GLN A 44 -13.04 12.63 7.06
CA GLN A 44 -13.00 11.32 6.41
C GLN A 44 -11.69 10.60 6.72
N LEU A 45 -10.56 11.29 6.65
CA LEU A 45 -9.23 10.73 6.94
C LEU A 45 -9.13 10.32 8.42
N ARG A 46 -9.60 11.16 9.33
CA ARG A 46 -9.64 10.85 10.77
C ARG A 46 -10.42 9.56 11.03
N LEU A 47 -11.62 9.41 10.46
CA LEU A 47 -12.43 8.20 10.61
C LEU A 47 -11.69 6.95 10.09
N VAL A 48 -11.08 7.02 8.91
CA VAL A 48 -10.29 5.91 8.35
C VAL A 48 -9.11 5.55 9.25
N ALA A 49 -8.40 6.53 9.79
CA ALA A 49 -7.27 6.33 10.69
C ALA A 49 -7.69 5.70 12.03
N GLU A 50 -8.81 6.16 12.62
CA GLU A 50 -9.36 5.61 13.85
C GLU A 50 -9.79 4.15 13.68
N GLU A 51 -10.51 3.83 12.61
CA GLU A 51 -10.93 2.46 12.29
C GLU A 51 -9.73 1.53 12.03
N PHE A 52 -8.71 2.02 11.32
CA PHE A 52 -7.49 1.26 11.11
C PHE A 52 -6.77 0.96 12.44
N LYS A 53 -6.61 1.97 13.29
CA LYS A 53 -5.97 1.82 14.61
C LYS A 53 -6.73 0.83 15.49
N ALA A 54 -8.06 0.90 15.51
CA ALA A 54 -8.91 -0.01 16.26
C ALA A 54 -8.79 -1.46 15.74
N THR A 55 -8.89 -1.64 14.42
CA THR A 55 -8.78 -2.96 13.77
C THR A 55 -7.42 -3.59 14.01
N ARG A 56 -6.33 -2.84 13.82
CA ARG A 56 -4.97 -3.32 14.08
C ARG A 56 -4.78 -3.76 15.53
N LYS A 57 -5.29 -2.96 16.49
CA LYS A 57 -5.21 -3.26 17.93
C LYS A 57 -5.98 -4.54 18.27
N GLU A 58 -7.19 -4.69 17.75
CA GLU A 58 -8.02 -5.88 17.95
C GLU A 58 -7.36 -7.15 17.45
N LEU A 59 -6.74 -7.08 16.27
CA LEU A 59 -6.00 -8.21 15.67
C LEU A 59 -4.67 -8.50 16.37
N GLY A 60 -4.15 -7.58 17.20
CA GLY A 60 -2.81 -7.70 17.77
C GLY A 60 -1.71 -7.76 16.70
N ALA A 61 -1.95 -7.17 15.53
CA ALA A 61 -1.13 -7.35 14.35
C ALA A 61 -0.15 -6.19 14.12
N LYS A 62 0.94 -6.48 13.40
CA LYS A 62 1.87 -5.50 12.82
C LYS A 62 1.36 -5.03 11.48
N THR A 63 1.55 -3.73 11.18
CA THR A 63 1.33 -3.20 9.84
C THR A 63 2.49 -3.61 8.94
N VAL A 64 2.16 -4.12 7.75
CA VAL A 64 3.13 -4.52 6.71
C VAL A 64 3.09 -3.54 5.55
N PHE A 65 1.89 -3.17 5.14
CA PHE A 65 1.66 -2.34 3.97
C PHE A 65 0.38 -1.53 4.13
N LYS A 66 0.40 -0.29 3.65
CA LYS A 66 -0.79 0.55 3.49
C LYS A 66 -0.87 1.12 2.08
N ARG A 67 -2.05 1.17 1.50
CA ARG A 67 -2.34 1.91 0.27
C ARG A 67 -3.56 2.78 0.47
N TYR A 68 -3.34 4.07 0.35
CA TYR A 68 -4.40 5.06 0.37
C TYR A 68 -4.85 5.38 -1.05
N PHE A 69 -6.15 5.40 -1.25
CA PHE A 69 -6.81 5.85 -2.48
C PHE A 69 -7.41 7.22 -2.20
N LEU A 70 -6.89 8.25 -2.86
CA LEU A 70 -7.27 9.64 -2.66
C LEU A 70 -8.00 10.20 -3.88
N SER A 71 -8.97 11.07 -3.65
CA SER A 71 -9.67 11.77 -4.72
C SER A 71 -8.80 12.87 -5.37
N ASP A 72 -7.88 13.46 -4.59
CA ASP A 72 -6.98 14.54 -5.00
C ASP A 72 -5.67 14.45 -4.20
N ALA A 73 -4.75 13.61 -4.68
CA ALA A 73 -3.51 13.36 -3.97
C ALA A 73 -2.64 14.63 -3.86
N ALA A 74 -2.69 15.52 -4.84
CA ALA A 74 -1.88 16.74 -4.84
C ALA A 74 -2.19 17.66 -3.65
N ASN A 75 -3.47 17.74 -3.25
CA ASN A 75 -3.92 18.58 -2.14
C ASN A 75 -4.14 17.83 -0.82
N GLN A 76 -4.14 16.49 -0.84
CA GLN A 76 -4.53 15.66 0.30
C GLN A 76 -3.36 14.87 0.91
N ALA A 77 -2.28 14.65 0.15
CA ALA A 77 -1.21 13.76 0.59
C ALA A 77 -0.44 14.29 1.82
N ASP A 78 -0.19 15.59 1.91
CA ASP A 78 0.56 16.19 3.02
C ASP A 78 -0.21 16.03 4.34
N GLU A 79 -1.52 16.29 4.34
CA GLU A 79 -2.36 16.06 5.52
C GLU A 79 -2.40 14.58 5.90
N LEU A 80 -2.51 13.67 4.93
CA LEU A 80 -2.45 12.22 5.18
C LEU A 80 -1.13 11.83 5.84
N MET A 81 -0.01 12.33 5.35
CA MET A 81 1.30 11.99 5.89
C MET A 81 1.47 12.44 7.35
N SER A 82 0.72 13.42 7.83
CA SER A 82 0.69 13.79 9.24
C SER A 82 0.11 12.71 10.17
N TYR A 83 -0.68 11.78 9.63
CA TYR A 83 -1.20 10.60 10.36
C TYR A 83 -0.25 9.40 10.31
N GLU A 84 0.74 9.42 9.42
CA GLU A 84 1.75 8.37 9.33
C GLU A 84 2.97 8.69 10.21
N LEU A 85 3.73 7.68 10.56
CA LEU A 85 4.98 7.87 11.29
C LEU A 85 6.03 8.50 10.37
N GLU A 86 6.91 9.30 10.93
CA GLU A 86 8.01 9.95 10.20
C GLU A 86 8.94 8.94 9.50
N SER A 87 9.12 7.77 10.11
CA SER A 87 9.86 6.63 9.54
C SER A 87 9.13 5.33 9.84
N PRO A 88 8.07 4.99 9.10
CA PRO A 88 7.28 3.80 9.38
C PRO A 88 8.09 2.53 9.10
N GLU A 89 7.89 1.49 9.94
CA GLU A 89 8.44 0.14 9.72
C GLU A 89 7.68 -0.66 8.66
N TYR A 90 6.86 0.00 7.86
CA TYR A 90 5.99 -0.59 6.84
C TYR A 90 5.92 0.31 5.60
N ALA A 91 5.63 -0.31 4.46
CA ALA A 91 5.53 0.42 3.21
C ALA A 91 4.18 1.17 3.08
N VAL A 92 4.23 2.44 2.68
CA VAL A 92 3.05 3.28 2.44
C VAL A 92 2.98 3.65 0.97
N SER A 93 1.82 3.45 0.35
CA SER A 93 1.51 3.80 -1.04
C SER A 93 0.35 4.80 -1.07
N ILE A 94 0.48 5.86 -1.84
CA ILE A 94 -0.59 6.82 -2.11
C ILE A 94 -0.91 6.77 -3.60
N VAL A 95 -2.19 6.58 -3.92
CA VAL A 95 -2.67 6.53 -5.31
C VAL A 95 -3.79 7.54 -5.48
N GLN A 96 -3.71 8.39 -6.50
CA GLN A 96 -4.82 9.24 -6.89
C GLN A 96 -5.85 8.41 -7.65
N GLN A 97 -6.78 7.86 -6.92
CA GLN A 97 -7.91 7.08 -7.40
C GLN A 97 -9.09 7.33 -6.47
N ALA A 98 -9.99 8.18 -6.88
CA ALA A 98 -11.18 8.49 -6.08
C ALA A 98 -12.01 7.22 -5.79
N PRO A 99 -12.46 7.00 -4.54
CA PRO A 99 -13.43 5.96 -4.25
C PRO A 99 -14.70 6.12 -5.08
N ALA A 100 -15.25 4.99 -5.60
CA ALA A 100 -16.35 5.00 -6.55
C ALA A 100 -17.65 5.64 -6.03
N ASN A 101 -17.84 5.68 -4.72
CA ASN A 101 -19.00 6.31 -4.08
C ASN A 101 -18.83 7.83 -3.86
N GLY A 102 -17.76 8.44 -4.38
CA GLY A 102 -17.51 9.89 -4.29
C GLY A 102 -17.00 10.37 -2.92
N THR A 103 -16.57 9.46 -2.04
CA THR A 103 -15.80 9.82 -0.86
C THR A 103 -14.37 10.20 -1.24
N LYS A 104 -13.61 10.82 -0.34
CA LYS A 104 -12.32 11.42 -0.67
C LYS A 104 -11.13 10.52 -0.36
N VAL A 105 -11.33 9.50 0.50
CA VAL A 105 -10.27 8.58 0.92
C VAL A 105 -10.81 7.18 1.18
N ALA A 106 -10.00 6.17 0.84
CA ALA A 106 -10.14 4.79 1.30
C ALA A 106 -8.74 4.22 1.59
N LEU A 107 -8.67 3.22 2.46
CA LEU A 107 -7.44 2.55 2.85
C LEU A 107 -7.55 1.04 2.61
N TRP A 108 -6.59 0.49 1.86
CA TRP A 108 -6.29 -0.93 1.89
C TRP A 108 -4.99 -1.17 2.64
N ALA A 109 -5.01 -2.10 3.60
CA ALA A 109 -3.84 -2.43 4.40
C ALA A 109 -3.64 -3.94 4.50
N ILE A 110 -2.37 -4.34 4.64
CA ILE A 110 -1.97 -5.69 5.01
C ILE A 110 -1.40 -5.63 6.42
N LEU A 111 -1.97 -6.44 7.29
CA LEU A 111 -1.53 -6.62 8.67
C LEU A 111 -1.11 -8.08 8.87
N MET A 112 -0.11 -8.34 9.70
CA MET A 112 0.32 -9.71 10.03
C MET A 112 0.54 -9.87 11.52
N THR A 113 0.20 -11.06 12.04
CA THR A 113 0.58 -11.51 13.40
C THR A 113 1.79 -12.44 13.33
N GLY A 114 2.52 -12.59 14.44
CA GLY A 114 3.67 -13.49 14.52
C GLY A 114 4.88 -13.07 13.69
N VAL A 115 5.01 -11.78 13.35
CA VAL A 115 6.08 -11.24 12.51
C VAL A 115 6.83 -10.09 13.18
N ALA A 116 8.07 -9.86 12.75
CA ALA A 116 8.83 -8.64 13.01
C ALA A 116 8.85 -7.77 11.75
N THR A 117 8.84 -6.44 11.94
CA THR A 117 8.91 -5.44 10.86
C THR A 117 10.03 -4.46 11.11
N LYS A 118 10.71 -4.01 10.05
CA LYS A 118 11.71 -2.93 10.12
C LYS A 118 11.87 -2.22 8.77
N ALA A 119 12.24 -0.95 8.81
CA ALA A 119 12.74 -0.24 7.65
C ALA A 119 14.22 -0.59 7.40
N LEU A 120 14.63 -0.71 6.14
CA LEU A 120 15.98 -1.03 5.73
C LEU A 120 16.69 0.19 5.12
N PRO A 121 18.01 0.29 5.22
CA PRO A 121 18.78 1.37 4.59
C PRO A 121 18.63 1.42 3.06
N SER A 122 18.27 0.30 2.43
CA SER A 122 17.94 0.20 1.00
C SER A 122 16.65 0.94 0.61
N GLY A 123 15.86 1.41 1.58
CA GLY A 123 14.54 1.98 1.37
C GLY A 123 13.43 0.94 1.18
N LEU A 124 13.74 -0.34 1.39
CA LEU A 124 12.76 -1.41 1.50
C LEU A 124 12.28 -1.57 2.94
N HIS A 125 11.14 -2.23 3.11
CA HIS A 125 10.61 -2.61 4.41
C HIS A 125 10.61 -4.14 4.53
N GLU A 126 11.22 -4.63 5.59
CA GLU A 126 11.32 -6.06 5.84
C GLU A 126 10.23 -6.54 6.80
N VAL A 127 9.64 -7.67 6.46
CA VAL A 127 8.79 -8.45 7.33
C VAL A 127 9.42 -9.83 7.47
N SER A 128 9.72 -10.26 8.69
CA SER A 128 10.38 -11.54 8.94
C SER A 128 9.60 -12.42 9.91
N HIS A 129 9.58 -13.73 9.61
CA HIS A 129 9.00 -14.77 10.47
C HIS A 129 9.64 -16.13 10.17
N GLY A 130 10.09 -16.83 11.19
CA GLY A 130 10.80 -18.10 11.01
C GLY A 130 11.97 -17.94 10.03
N PRO A 131 12.09 -18.79 9.01
CA PRO A 131 13.14 -18.69 7.99
C PRO A 131 12.78 -17.71 6.85
N TYR A 132 11.60 -17.14 6.85
CA TYR A 132 11.10 -16.30 5.75
C TYR A 132 11.37 -14.83 5.98
N ARG A 133 11.69 -14.14 4.89
CA ARG A 133 11.91 -12.71 4.81
C ARG A 133 11.18 -12.17 3.59
N GLN A 134 10.26 -11.25 3.80
CA GLN A 134 9.54 -10.54 2.75
C GLN A 134 10.07 -9.10 2.67
N LEU A 135 10.27 -8.61 1.47
CA LEU A 135 10.69 -7.23 1.21
C LEU A 135 9.57 -6.47 0.51
N TRP A 136 9.22 -5.31 1.04
CA TRP A 136 8.16 -4.46 0.54
C TRP A 136 8.71 -3.11 0.09
N SER A 137 8.25 -2.65 -1.07
CA SER A 137 8.54 -1.31 -1.60
C SER A 137 7.25 -0.60 -1.97
N ALA A 138 7.20 0.70 -1.75
CA ALA A 138 6.04 1.51 -2.13
C ALA A 138 6.46 2.94 -2.48
N SER A 139 5.52 3.74 -2.99
CA SER A 139 5.71 5.15 -3.34
C SER A 139 6.87 5.42 -4.31
N CYS A 140 7.15 4.45 -5.19
CA CYS A 140 8.15 4.62 -6.24
C CYS A 140 7.57 5.45 -7.37
N SER A 141 8.14 6.64 -7.60
CA SER A 141 7.75 7.54 -8.69
C SER A 141 8.96 8.32 -9.20
N ASN A 142 8.91 8.81 -10.43
CA ASN A 142 9.88 9.75 -10.97
C ASN A 142 9.23 10.72 -11.97
N LEU A 143 9.94 11.77 -12.33
CA LEU A 143 9.47 12.87 -13.19
C LEU A 143 9.94 12.75 -14.65
N ALA A 144 10.35 11.57 -15.13
CA ALA A 144 10.70 11.40 -16.54
C ALA A 144 9.47 11.68 -17.44
N LYS A 145 9.72 12.14 -18.67
CA LYS A 145 8.65 12.68 -19.52
C LYS A 145 7.73 11.62 -20.12
N ASP A 146 8.27 10.43 -20.39
CA ASP A 146 7.50 9.34 -21.03
C ASP A 146 7.40 8.11 -20.12
N SER A 147 6.34 7.33 -20.32
CA SER A 147 6.01 6.18 -19.50
C SER A 147 7.02 5.03 -19.60
N GLU A 148 7.65 4.83 -20.76
CA GLU A 148 8.71 3.83 -20.92
C GLU A 148 9.91 4.17 -20.05
N ARG A 149 10.39 5.40 -20.12
CA ARG A 149 11.54 5.86 -19.34
C ARG A 149 11.23 5.90 -17.84
N GLN A 150 10.02 6.38 -17.45
CA GLN A 150 9.59 6.33 -16.06
C GLN A 150 9.65 4.91 -15.51
N THR A 151 9.04 3.97 -16.20
CA THR A 151 8.96 2.56 -15.78
C THR A 151 10.36 1.93 -15.70
N LYS A 152 11.20 2.19 -16.71
CA LYS A 152 12.58 1.68 -16.73
C LYS A 152 13.42 2.19 -15.56
N LEU A 153 13.31 3.48 -15.24
CA LEU A 153 14.02 4.07 -14.09
C LEU A 153 13.52 3.49 -12.76
N LEU A 154 12.21 3.33 -12.60
CA LEU A 154 11.62 2.73 -11.38
C LEU A 154 12.05 1.28 -11.18
N LEU A 155 12.03 0.48 -12.25
CA LEU A 155 12.44 -0.92 -12.18
C LEU A 155 13.94 -1.06 -11.91
N ASN A 156 14.78 -0.23 -12.55
CA ASN A 156 16.21 -0.23 -12.29
C ASN A 156 16.54 0.15 -10.85
N GLU A 157 15.87 1.17 -10.30
CA GLU A 157 16.02 1.55 -8.90
C GLU A 157 15.61 0.39 -7.96
N TYR A 158 14.49 -0.27 -8.27
CA TYR A 158 14.03 -1.43 -7.50
C TYR A 158 15.03 -2.60 -7.56
N VAL A 159 15.59 -2.89 -8.74
CA VAL A 159 16.65 -3.90 -8.90
C VAL A 159 17.84 -3.58 -8.01
N MET A 160 18.31 -2.32 -8.00
CA MET A 160 19.43 -1.91 -7.13
C MET A 160 19.12 -2.07 -5.65
N ARG A 161 17.89 -1.75 -5.21
CA ARG A 161 17.44 -1.95 -3.83
C ARG A 161 17.43 -3.43 -3.47
N LEU A 162 16.97 -4.31 -4.37
CA LEU A 162 16.97 -5.76 -4.17
C LEU A 162 18.41 -6.31 -4.07
N LEU A 163 19.33 -5.88 -4.93
CA LEU A 163 20.71 -6.30 -4.91
C LEU A 163 21.40 -5.95 -3.59
N ASN A 164 21.12 -4.77 -3.01
CA ASN A 164 21.63 -4.39 -1.68
C ASN A 164 21.16 -5.34 -0.56
N GLU A 165 20.07 -6.07 -0.79
CA GLU A 165 19.52 -7.04 0.15
C GLU A 165 19.86 -8.50 -0.23
N GLY A 166 20.75 -8.71 -1.21
CA GLY A 166 21.14 -10.04 -1.70
C GLY A 166 20.04 -10.75 -2.49
N CYS A 167 19.10 -9.98 -3.07
CA CYS A 167 17.96 -10.48 -3.84
C CYS A 167 18.07 -10.05 -5.30
N THR A 168 17.37 -10.77 -6.19
CA THR A 168 17.25 -10.40 -7.62
C THR A 168 15.76 -10.30 -8.00
N LEU A 169 15.50 -9.59 -9.08
CA LEU A 169 14.14 -9.47 -9.60
C LEU A 169 13.60 -10.84 -10.05
N GLU A 170 14.40 -11.59 -10.79
CA GLU A 170 14.05 -12.89 -11.37
C GLU A 170 13.71 -13.94 -10.29
N ALA A 171 14.56 -14.05 -9.25
CA ALA A 171 14.40 -15.11 -8.25
C ALA A 171 13.47 -14.73 -7.08
N ASN A 172 13.31 -13.45 -6.78
CA ASN A 172 12.70 -13.02 -5.52
C ASN A 172 11.47 -12.11 -5.69
N CYS A 173 11.21 -11.52 -6.88
CA CYS A 173 10.06 -10.68 -7.07
C CYS A 173 8.78 -11.51 -7.20
N VAL A 174 7.88 -11.36 -6.23
CA VAL A 174 6.60 -12.09 -6.20
C VAL A 174 5.51 -11.31 -6.90
N ARG A 175 5.46 -9.99 -6.73
CA ARG A 175 4.40 -9.15 -7.28
C ARG A 175 4.81 -7.69 -7.42
N THR A 176 4.36 -7.06 -8.52
CA THR A 176 4.42 -5.63 -8.74
C THR A 176 3.02 -5.07 -9.00
N TRP A 177 2.78 -3.82 -8.56
CA TRP A 177 1.58 -3.04 -8.90
C TRP A 177 2.02 -1.76 -9.59
N PHE A 178 1.56 -1.58 -10.81
CA PHE A 178 1.75 -0.34 -11.56
C PHE A 178 0.44 0.45 -11.58
N PHE A 179 0.52 1.72 -11.21
CA PHE A 179 -0.57 2.68 -11.37
C PHE A 179 -0.16 3.64 -12.47
N VAL A 180 -0.89 3.59 -13.57
CA VAL A 180 -0.57 4.32 -14.80
C VAL A 180 -1.66 5.35 -15.03
N ASN A 181 -1.28 6.63 -15.05
CA ASN A 181 -2.18 7.70 -15.44
C ASN A 181 -2.38 7.67 -16.97
N ASP A 182 -3.60 7.97 -17.43
CA ASP A 182 -3.92 8.01 -18.87
C ASP A 182 -3.44 6.72 -19.59
N ILE A 183 -4.02 5.60 -19.17
CA ILE A 183 -3.56 4.26 -19.56
C ILE A 183 -3.54 4.06 -21.07
N ASP A 184 -4.49 4.66 -21.80
CA ASP A 184 -4.61 4.49 -23.26
C ASP A 184 -3.37 5.05 -23.99
N ASN A 185 -2.78 6.12 -23.48
CA ASN A 185 -1.59 6.76 -24.05
C ASN A 185 -0.26 6.22 -23.47
N HIS A 186 -0.27 5.67 -22.25
CA HIS A 186 0.96 5.33 -21.55
C HIS A 186 1.23 3.83 -21.40
N TYR A 187 0.23 2.97 -21.62
CA TYR A 187 0.34 1.52 -21.42
C TYR A 187 1.45 0.85 -22.23
N ALA A 188 1.58 1.23 -23.52
CA ALA A 188 2.58 0.65 -24.40
C ALA A 188 4.02 0.86 -23.90
N GLY A 189 4.32 2.06 -23.37
CA GLY A 189 5.63 2.38 -22.80
C GLY A 189 5.91 1.58 -21.52
N VAL A 190 4.91 1.43 -20.66
CA VAL A 190 5.02 0.62 -19.44
C VAL A 190 5.31 -0.85 -19.78
N VAL A 191 4.57 -1.43 -20.73
CA VAL A 191 4.75 -2.83 -21.14
C VAL A 191 6.14 -3.06 -21.74
N LYS A 192 6.59 -2.16 -22.62
CA LYS A 192 7.90 -2.25 -23.24
C LYS A 192 9.01 -2.24 -22.20
N ALA A 193 9.01 -1.24 -21.31
CA ALA A 193 10.02 -1.12 -20.26
C ALA A 193 10.00 -2.32 -19.29
N ARG A 194 8.83 -2.83 -18.95
CA ARG A 194 8.70 -4.02 -18.12
C ARG A 194 9.32 -5.25 -18.80
N ASN A 195 9.02 -5.47 -20.06
CA ASN A 195 9.56 -6.60 -20.82
C ASN A 195 11.08 -6.52 -21.04
N ASP A 196 11.66 -5.32 -21.00
CA ASP A 196 13.13 -5.12 -21.08
C ASP A 196 13.84 -5.51 -19.78
N VAL A 197 13.13 -5.54 -18.65
CA VAL A 197 13.71 -5.74 -17.30
C VAL A 197 13.38 -7.11 -16.71
N PHE A 198 12.22 -7.67 -17.04
CA PHE A 198 11.77 -9.01 -16.65
C PHE A 198 12.03 -10.03 -17.76
#